data_29fb7f2295bd99ff8e58397fd6f8b3ca
#
_entry.id   29fb7f2295bd99ff8e58397fd6f8b3ca
#
_cell.length_a   1.000
_cell.length_b   1.000
_cell.length_c   1.000
_cell.angle_alpha   90.00
_cell.angle_beta   90.00
_cell.angle_gamma   90.00
#
_symmetry.space_group_name_H-M   'P 1'
#
loop_
_entity.id
_entity.type
_entity.pdbx_description
1 polymer ?
#
loop_
_entity_poly.entity_id
_entity_poly.type
_entity_poly.pdbx_seq_one_letter_code
_entity_poly.pdbx_strand_id
1 'polypeptide(L)'
;MNTQVLPVNEESIALAAKLLQQGELVALPTETVYGIAADARNGEAVKKIFEAKGRPQDNPLIVHICGMEMLHGIVSEVPERAKKLAAAFWPGPLTMVMPRGPEVSEVTCAGLDTVGVRMPSHPVVQAVIKASGVAFAAPSANLSGKPSPTNAQDTFVDMDGRLPLILDGGESAVGVESTVVAVTGEHPMILRPGYVTKEQMEAVLGEEVLVNHAILEKLKDGEVARSPVMKYKHYAPKADVTILKGSFDAYRDYIAAHAGDGVWALCFDGEEAQLPVPAISYGKEGDGISEAHNLFTVLRELDRKGAKTVYARCPLSDGVSMAVYNRLIRAAAFRVVEV
;
A
#
# COMPACT_ATOMS: atom_id res chain seq x y z
N MET A 1 -8.41 20.26 15.24
CA MET A 1 -8.57 20.48 13.78
C MET A 1 -9.85 19.79 13.34
N ASN A 2 -10.60 20.32 12.37
CA ASN A 2 -11.78 19.66 11.77
C ASN A 2 -11.38 19.18 10.38
N THR A 3 -11.50 17.89 10.09
CA THR A 3 -11.17 17.31 8.79
C THR A 3 -12.36 17.42 7.86
N GLN A 4 -12.19 18.06 6.71
CA GLN A 4 -13.21 18.14 5.67
C GLN A 4 -13.08 16.99 4.68
N VAL A 5 -14.21 16.39 4.28
CA VAL A 5 -14.28 15.46 3.16
C VAL A 5 -15.02 16.17 2.03
N LEU A 6 -14.36 16.40 0.91
CA LEU A 6 -14.94 17.11 -0.21
C LEU A 6 -15.00 16.23 -1.45
N PRO A 7 -16.08 16.31 -2.25
CA PRO A 7 -16.13 15.69 -3.56
C PRO A 7 -15.10 16.34 -4.49
N VAL A 8 -14.66 15.59 -5.50
CA VAL A 8 -13.67 16.07 -6.47
C VAL A 8 -14.33 17.04 -7.45
N ASN A 9 -13.82 18.27 -7.49
CA ASN A 9 -14.13 19.31 -8.46
C ASN A 9 -12.95 20.30 -8.56
N GLU A 10 -13.04 21.29 -9.43
CA GLU A 10 -11.96 22.29 -9.62
C GLU A 10 -11.63 23.05 -8.33
N GLU A 11 -12.64 23.42 -7.54
CA GLU A 11 -12.45 24.18 -6.30
C GLU A 11 -11.74 23.34 -5.23
N SER A 12 -12.13 22.09 -5.07
CA SER A 12 -11.52 21.17 -4.08
C SER A 12 -10.09 20.78 -4.49
N ILE A 13 -9.80 20.63 -5.80
CA ILE A 13 -8.43 20.44 -6.32
C ILE A 13 -7.57 21.66 -6.05
N ALA A 14 -8.08 22.88 -6.31
CA ALA A 14 -7.37 24.11 -6.03
C ALA A 14 -7.09 24.31 -4.53
N LEU A 15 -8.06 23.97 -3.67
CA LEU A 15 -7.88 23.99 -2.22
C LEU A 15 -6.81 23.02 -1.76
N ALA A 16 -6.83 21.77 -2.27
CA ALA A 16 -5.82 20.76 -1.97
C ALA A 16 -4.41 21.22 -2.37
N ALA A 17 -4.28 21.77 -3.59
CA ALA A 17 -3.03 22.33 -4.09
C ALA A 17 -2.49 23.46 -3.20
N LYS A 18 -3.36 24.39 -2.80
CA LYS A 18 -3.00 25.49 -1.90
C LYS A 18 -2.52 24.98 -0.53
N LEU A 19 -3.23 24.02 0.07
CA LEU A 19 -2.84 23.45 1.35
C LEU A 19 -1.45 22.79 1.28
N LEU A 20 -1.17 22.03 0.22
CA LEU A 20 0.13 21.38 0.02
C LEU A 20 1.26 22.40 -0.17
N GLN A 21 1.02 23.50 -0.93
CA GLN A 21 1.97 24.61 -1.07
C GLN A 21 2.25 25.32 0.26
N GLN A 22 1.29 25.32 1.19
CA GLN A 22 1.43 25.87 2.54
C GLN A 22 2.11 24.91 3.52
N GLY A 23 2.51 23.70 3.07
CA GLY A 23 3.11 22.67 3.92
C GLY A 23 2.10 21.95 4.83
N GLU A 24 0.82 21.97 4.45
CA GLU A 24 -0.23 21.21 5.12
C GLU A 24 -0.44 19.84 4.46
N LEU A 25 -1.14 18.93 5.16
CA LEU A 25 -1.44 17.59 4.69
C LEU A 25 -2.77 17.56 3.91
N VAL A 26 -2.84 16.70 2.91
CA VAL A 26 -4.10 16.36 2.22
C VAL A 26 -4.15 14.86 1.98
N ALA A 27 -5.29 14.22 2.24
CA ALA A 27 -5.50 12.84 1.83
C ALA A 27 -6.12 12.78 0.43
N LEU A 28 -5.52 11.98 -0.45
CA LEU A 28 -5.86 11.90 -1.87
C LEU A 28 -6.11 10.46 -2.30
N PRO A 29 -7.09 10.25 -3.22
CA PRO A 29 -7.28 8.96 -3.86
C PRO A 29 -6.12 8.65 -4.81
N THR A 30 -5.71 7.40 -4.85
CA THR A 30 -4.90 6.84 -5.94
C THR A 30 -5.55 5.57 -6.47
N GLU A 31 -5.08 5.05 -7.60
CA GLU A 31 -5.56 3.78 -8.13
C GLU A 31 -5.24 2.60 -7.21
N THR A 32 -4.27 2.74 -6.31
CA THR A 32 -3.86 1.69 -5.36
C THR A 32 -4.59 1.77 -4.04
N VAL A 33 -4.35 2.82 -3.26
CA VAL A 33 -4.96 3.12 -1.95
C VAL A 33 -4.98 4.63 -1.75
N TYR A 34 -5.76 5.13 -0.80
CA TYR A 34 -5.67 6.54 -0.39
C TYR A 34 -4.32 6.83 0.28
N GLY A 35 -3.72 7.97 -0.07
CA GLY A 35 -2.44 8.43 0.46
C GLY A 35 -2.54 9.76 1.18
N ILE A 36 -1.71 9.98 2.22
CA ILE A 36 -1.53 11.31 2.83
C ILE A 36 -0.38 12.01 2.13
N ALA A 37 -0.66 13.11 1.45
CA ALA A 37 0.30 13.89 0.70
C ALA A 37 0.89 15.04 1.52
N ALA A 38 2.20 15.26 1.37
CA ALA A 38 2.92 16.46 1.78
C ALA A 38 4.04 16.74 0.78
N ASP A 39 4.52 18.00 0.68
CA ASP A 39 5.66 18.34 -0.16
C ASP A 39 6.90 17.53 0.23
N ALA A 40 7.40 16.70 -0.68
CA ALA A 40 8.55 15.81 -0.47
C ALA A 40 9.86 16.55 -0.21
N ARG A 41 9.94 17.83 -0.57
CA ARG A 41 11.10 18.71 -0.38
C ARG A 41 11.06 19.41 0.98
N ASN A 42 9.88 19.53 1.58
CA ASN A 42 9.66 20.20 2.86
C ASN A 42 9.67 19.17 4.01
N GLY A 43 10.83 19.03 4.69
CA GLY A 43 10.98 18.09 5.80
C GLY A 43 10.00 18.32 6.96
N GLU A 44 9.60 19.57 7.24
CA GLU A 44 8.63 19.87 8.30
C GLU A 44 7.21 19.44 7.89
N ALA A 45 6.83 19.61 6.64
CA ALA A 45 5.57 19.08 6.13
C ALA A 45 5.53 17.55 6.16
N VAL A 46 6.65 16.89 5.79
CA VAL A 46 6.77 15.44 5.83
C VAL A 46 6.70 14.89 7.27
N LYS A 47 7.26 15.58 8.27
CA LYS A 47 7.14 15.19 9.69
C LYS A 47 5.68 15.12 10.14
N LYS A 48 4.83 16.05 9.68
CA LYS A 48 3.39 16.02 9.98
C LYS A 48 2.71 14.72 9.51
N ILE A 49 3.20 14.07 8.42
CA ILE A 49 2.69 12.75 7.98
C ILE A 49 2.92 11.70 9.08
N PHE A 50 4.12 11.64 9.62
CA PHE A 50 4.45 10.66 10.66
C PHE A 50 3.66 10.91 11.94
N GLU A 51 3.47 12.17 12.33
CA GLU A 51 2.62 12.58 13.45
C GLU A 51 1.15 12.18 13.25
N ALA A 52 0.58 12.51 12.08
CA ALA A 52 -0.81 12.17 11.76
C ALA A 52 -1.05 10.65 11.78
N LYS A 53 -0.09 9.85 11.33
CA LYS A 53 -0.17 8.39 11.32
C LYS A 53 0.19 7.74 12.67
N GLY A 54 0.82 8.44 13.60
CA GLY A 54 1.44 7.83 14.78
C GLY A 54 2.55 6.84 14.39
N ARG A 55 3.39 7.18 13.40
CA ARG A 55 4.40 6.30 12.81
C ARG A 55 5.82 6.80 13.12
N PRO A 56 6.78 5.92 13.50
CA PRO A 56 8.19 6.28 13.57
C PRO A 56 8.75 6.78 12.23
N GLN A 57 9.74 7.70 12.29
CA GLN A 57 10.35 8.30 11.09
C GLN A 57 11.49 7.45 10.48
N ASP A 58 11.54 6.17 10.79
CA ASP A 58 12.61 5.24 10.40
C ASP A 58 12.28 4.41 9.13
N ASN A 59 11.28 4.83 8.37
CA ASN A 59 10.79 4.08 7.20
C ASN A 59 10.48 5.05 6.06
N PRO A 60 11.18 4.94 4.90
CA PRO A 60 11.09 5.91 3.81
C PRO A 60 9.66 6.03 3.24
N LEU A 61 9.37 7.18 2.65
CA LEU A 61 8.14 7.47 1.95
C LEU A 61 8.36 7.44 0.43
N ILE A 62 7.28 7.23 -0.32
CA ILE A 62 7.30 7.23 -1.78
C ILE A 62 6.95 8.61 -2.28
N VAL A 63 7.77 9.16 -3.18
CA VAL A 63 7.53 10.43 -3.85
C VAL A 63 6.63 10.22 -5.07
N HIS A 64 5.54 10.99 -5.16
CA HIS A 64 4.59 10.94 -6.26
C HIS A 64 4.77 12.13 -7.18
N ILE A 65 4.81 11.88 -8.48
CA ILE A 65 5.01 12.86 -9.56
C ILE A 65 3.88 12.75 -10.60
N CYS A 66 3.74 13.72 -11.48
CA CYS A 66 2.78 13.69 -12.60
C CYS A 66 3.43 13.82 -13.99
N GLY A 67 4.77 13.87 -14.06
CA GLY A 67 5.53 13.93 -15.31
C GLY A 67 6.99 13.59 -15.07
N MET A 68 7.66 13.12 -16.14
CA MET A 68 9.08 12.70 -16.07
C MET A 68 10.02 13.91 -15.79
N GLU A 69 9.63 15.11 -16.16
CA GLU A 69 10.36 16.35 -15.88
C GLU A 69 10.48 16.62 -14.38
N MET A 70 9.53 16.15 -13.57
CA MET A 70 9.57 16.30 -12.12
C MET A 70 10.65 15.43 -11.45
N LEU A 71 11.24 14.46 -12.16
CA LEU A 71 12.37 13.67 -11.65
C LEU A 71 13.61 14.53 -11.41
N HIS A 72 13.73 15.67 -12.13
CA HIS A 72 14.84 16.59 -11.92
C HIS A 72 14.88 17.08 -10.47
N GLY A 73 16.03 16.94 -9.84
CA GLY A 73 16.24 17.27 -8.41
C GLY A 73 15.70 16.23 -7.41
N ILE A 74 14.73 15.41 -7.79
CA ILE A 74 14.21 14.31 -6.94
C ILE A 74 15.15 13.11 -6.98
N VAL A 75 15.65 12.75 -8.16
CA VAL A 75 16.67 11.72 -8.34
C VAL A 75 17.94 12.34 -8.90
N SER A 76 19.10 11.81 -8.51
CA SER A 76 20.40 12.25 -9.06
C SER A 76 20.69 11.60 -10.41
N GLU A 77 20.08 10.45 -10.69
CA GLU A 77 20.20 9.71 -11.93
C GLU A 77 18.92 8.93 -12.22
N VAL A 78 18.54 8.81 -13.50
CA VAL A 78 17.47 7.93 -13.98
C VAL A 78 18.11 6.75 -14.75
N PRO A 79 18.25 5.57 -14.11
CA PRO A 79 18.82 4.38 -14.75
C PRO A 79 18.05 3.94 -16.01
N GLU A 80 18.70 3.29 -16.95
CA GLU A 80 18.04 2.78 -18.17
C GLU A 80 16.90 1.79 -17.85
N ARG A 81 17.05 0.96 -16.82
CA ARG A 81 15.96 0.10 -16.32
C ARG A 81 14.74 0.91 -15.91
N ALA A 82 14.97 2.03 -15.21
CA ALA A 82 13.88 2.93 -14.80
C ALA A 82 13.15 3.54 -16.00
N LYS A 83 13.88 3.95 -17.05
CA LYS A 83 13.27 4.50 -18.28
C LYS A 83 12.40 3.47 -18.98
N LYS A 84 12.87 2.22 -19.11
CA LYS A 84 12.11 1.12 -19.73
C LYS A 84 10.83 0.81 -18.92
N LEU A 85 10.96 0.67 -17.61
CA LEU A 85 9.82 0.38 -16.73
C LEU A 85 8.82 1.55 -16.66
N ALA A 86 9.30 2.81 -16.64
CA ALA A 86 8.44 3.98 -16.72
C ALA A 86 7.65 4.03 -18.03
N ALA A 87 8.28 3.74 -19.17
CA ALA A 87 7.59 3.71 -20.45
C ALA A 87 6.48 2.65 -20.53
N ALA A 88 6.63 1.54 -19.79
CA ALA A 88 5.66 0.44 -19.77
C ALA A 88 4.57 0.58 -18.71
N PHE A 89 4.89 1.15 -17.53
CA PHE A 89 4.03 1.07 -16.35
C PHE A 89 3.70 2.41 -15.70
N TRP A 90 4.20 3.54 -16.19
CA TRP A 90 3.84 4.87 -15.75
C TRP A 90 3.01 5.64 -16.79
N PRO A 91 1.94 6.31 -16.38
CA PRO A 91 1.37 6.36 -15.00
C PRO A 91 0.77 5.01 -14.57
N GLY A 92 1.02 4.60 -13.31
CA GLY A 92 0.51 3.33 -12.80
C GLY A 92 1.07 2.90 -11.45
N PRO A 93 0.75 1.66 -11.03
CA PRO A 93 1.01 1.16 -9.69
C PRO A 93 2.44 0.57 -9.53
N LEU A 94 3.44 1.23 -10.09
CA LEU A 94 4.86 0.88 -9.96
C LEU A 94 5.65 1.99 -9.29
N THR A 95 6.37 1.66 -8.23
CA THR A 95 7.34 2.51 -7.56
C THR A 95 8.73 2.02 -7.87
N MET A 96 9.59 2.90 -8.35
CA MET A 96 11.00 2.60 -8.61
C MET A 96 11.89 3.27 -7.59
N VAL A 97 12.80 2.51 -6.96
CA VAL A 97 13.80 3.04 -6.02
C VAL A 97 15.06 3.37 -6.82
N MET A 98 15.42 4.66 -6.81
CA MET A 98 16.52 5.27 -7.56
C MET A 98 17.43 6.07 -6.63
N PRO A 99 18.65 6.45 -7.07
CA PRO A 99 19.52 7.31 -6.29
C PRO A 99 18.88 8.66 -5.98
N ARG A 100 18.91 9.06 -4.70
CA ARG A 100 18.28 10.30 -4.21
C ARG A 100 18.93 11.54 -4.84
N GLY A 101 18.11 12.48 -5.28
CA GLY A 101 18.51 13.81 -5.69
C GLY A 101 18.58 14.80 -4.53
N PRO A 102 19.18 15.98 -4.75
CA PRO A 102 19.45 16.96 -3.70
C PRO A 102 18.21 17.68 -3.14
N GLU A 103 17.09 17.68 -3.87
CA GLU A 103 15.90 18.42 -3.46
C GLU A 103 14.97 17.63 -2.51
N VAL A 104 15.15 16.31 -2.41
CA VAL A 104 14.30 15.48 -1.54
C VAL A 104 14.80 15.57 -0.09
N SER A 105 13.87 15.87 0.82
CA SER A 105 14.17 15.91 2.25
C SER A 105 14.71 14.59 2.78
N GLU A 106 15.70 14.65 3.68
CA GLU A 106 16.23 13.45 4.37
C GLU A 106 15.13 12.71 5.15
N VAL A 107 14.15 13.44 5.68
CA VAL A 107 13.00 12.86 6.39
C VAL A 107 12.17 11.99 5.44
N THR A 108 12.02 12.40 4.18
CA THR A 108 11.29 11.61 3.15
C THR A 108 11.96 10.27 2.89
N CYS A 109 13.29 10.24 2.85
CA CYS A 109 14.09 9.06 2.58
C CYS A 109 14.50 8.27 3.82
N ALA A 110 14.14 8.72 5.04
CA ALA A 110 14.59 8.14 6.31
C ALA A 110 16.12 8.01 6.38
N GLY A 111 16.85 9.02 5.85
CA GLY A 111 18.31 9.05 5.83
C GLY A 111 18.97 8.16 4.77
N LEU A 112 18.20 7.47 3.91
CA LEU A 112 18.77 6.65 2.82
C LEU A 112 19.29 7.53 1.67
N ASP A 113 20.26 6.99 0.92
CA ASP A 113 20.80 7.55 -0.31
C ASP A 113 19.93 7.28 -1.55
N THR A 114 18.79 6.65 -1.35
CA THR A 114 17.82 6.30 -2.38
C THR A 114 16.43 6.87 -2.08
N VAL A 115 15.63 7.03 -3.11
CA VAL A 115 14.23 7.47 -3.03
C VAL A 115 13.34 6.59 -3.90
N GLY A 116 12.19 6.19 -3.37
CA GLY A 116 11.14 5.55 -4.14
C GLY A 116 10.29 6.61 -4.85
N VAL A 117 10.15 6.52 -6.18
CA VAL A 117 9.35 7.44 -6.98
C VAL A 117 8.27 6.69 -7.73
N ARG A 118 7.09 7.27 -7.84
CA ARG A 118 5.94 6.74 -8.56
C ARG A 118 5.20 7.84 -9.31
N MET A 119 4.69 7.51 -10.49
CA MET A 119 3.72 8.33 -11.22
C MET A 119 2.36 7.62 -11.17
N PRO A 120 1.46 7.95 -10.21
CA PRO A 120 0.16 7.29 -10.09
C PRO A 120 -0.74 7.60 -11.29
N SER A 121 -1.66 6.69 -11.64
CA SER A 121 -2.56 6.87 -12.78
C SER A 121 -3.89 7.56 -12.43
N HIS A 122 -4.22 7.70 -11.15
CA HIS A 122 -5.49 8.28 -10.73
C HIS A 122 -5.58 9.77 -11.10
N PRO A 123 -6.65 10.23 -11.81
CA PRO A 123 -6.72 11.58 -12.37
C PRO A 123 -6.70 12.67 -11.28
N VAL A 124 -7.27 12.43 -10.11
CA VAL A 124 -7.34 13.41 -9.01
C VAL A 124 -5.94 13.74 -8.48
N VAL A 125 -5.14 12.72 -8.14
CA VAL A 125 -3.78 12.95 -7.63
C VAL A 125 -2.91 13.62 -8.68
N GLN A 126 -3.04 13.24 -9.96
CA GLN A 126 -2.36 13.88 -11.09
C GLN A 126 -2.72 15.36 -11.18
N ALA A 127 -4.02 15.70 -11.11
CA ALA A 127 -4.51 17.07 -11.17
C ALA A 127 -3.99 17.91 -9.98
N VAL A 128 -3.96 17.36 -8.78
CA VAL A 128 -3.47 18.07 -7.58
C VAL A 128 -1.96 18.30 -7.65
N ILE A 129 -1.16 17.30 -8.11
CA ILE A 129 0.29 17.48 -8.34
C ILE A 129 0.52 18.59 -9.36
N LYS A 130 -0.20 18.55 -10.49
CA LYS A 130 -0.08 19.57 -11.55
C LYS A 130 -0.47 20.95 -11.06
N ALA A 131 -1.58 21.08 -10.32
CA ALA A 131 -2.08 22.37 -9.81
C ALA A 131 -1.17 22.96 -8.73
N SER A 132 -0.56 22.13 -7.87
CA SER A 132 0.35 22.57 -6.82
C SER A 132 1.78 22.83 -7.31
N GLY A 133 2.21 22.16 -8.37
CA GLY A 133 3.61 22.11 -8.81
C GLY A 133 4.54 21.37 -7.83
N VAL A 134 3.98 20.60 -6.90
CA VAL A 134 4.71 19.93 -5.81
C VAL A 134 4.73 18.43 -6.02
N ALA A 135 5.91 17.82 -5.89
CA ALA A 135 6.02 16.38 -5.77
C ALA A 135 5.70 15.95 -4.33
N PHE A 136 4.84 14.94 -4.16
CA PHE A 136 4.35 14.53 -2.84
C PHE A 136 5.12 13.38 -2.25
N ALA A 137 5.52 13.47 -0.98
CA ALA A 137 5.74 12.30 -0.16
C ALA A 137 4.37 11.77 0.29
N ALA A 138 4.03 10.53 -0.06
CA ALA A 138 2.69 10.03 0.24
C ALA A 138 2.69 8.53 0.64
N PRO A 139 2.62 8.19 1.93
CA PRO A 139 2.25 6.88 2.41
C PRO A 139 0.72 6.69 2.39
N SER A 140 0.25 5.45 2.61
CA SER A 140 -1.19 5.17 2.77
C SER A 140 -1.83 5.97 3.92
N ALA A 141 -3.12 6.33 3.76
CA ALA A 141 -3.84 7.24 4.65
C ALA A 141 -4.51 6.54 5.85
N ASN A 142 -3.82 5.58 6.48
CA ASN A 142 -4.26 4.88 7.70
C ASN A 142 -3.41 5.23 8.90
N LEU A 143 -3.94 5.04 10.10
CA LEU A 143 -3.13 4.95 11.31
C LEU A 143 -2.13 3.80 11.20
N SER A 144 -0.92 3.99 11.73
CA SER A 144 0.14 2.99 11.64
C SER A 144 -0.33 1.63 12.14
N GLY A 145 -0.06 0.58 11.37
CA GLY A 145 -0.42 -0.80 11.68
C GLY A 145 -1.78 -1.27 11.15
N LYS A 146 -2.75 -0.37 10.88
CA LYS A 146 -4.07 -0.71 10.34
C LYS A 146 -4.05 -1.04 8.84
N PRO A 147 -5.07 -1.73 8.29
CA PRO A 147 -5.23 -1.91 6.85
C PRO A 147 -5.30 -0.57 6.10
N SER A 148 -4.69 -0.49 4.92
CA SER A 148 -4.72 0.73 4.10
C SER A 148 -6.16 1.03 3.65
N PRO A 149 -6.60 2.31 3.65
CA PRO A 149 -7.95 2.66 3.18
C PRO A 149 -7.98 2.72 1.65
N THR A 150 -9.07 2.23 1.09
CA THR A 150 -9.34 2.22 -0.36
C THR A 150 -10.46 3.18 -0.76
N ASN A 151 -11.04 3.89 0.22
CA ASN A 151 -12.10 4.87 0.02
C ASN A 151 -11.98 6.04 1.02
N ALA A 152 -12.72 7.12 0.78
CA ALA A 152 -12.67 8.32 1.60
C ALA A 152 -13.24 8.11 3.01
N GLN A 153 -14.27 7.25 3.17
CA GLN A 153 -14.89 6.99 4.46
C GLN A 153 -13.93 6.29 5.42
N ASP A 154 -13.23 5.26 4.96
CA ASP A 154 -12.21 4.57 5.77
C ASP A 154 -11.00 5.47 6.07
N THR A 155 -10.67 6.36 5.12
CA THR A 155 -9.66 7.39 5.34
C THR A 155 -10.08 8.37 6.43
N PHE A 156 -11.33 8.82 6.41
CA PHE A 156 -11.88 9.73 7.43
C PHE A 156 -11.86 9.09 8.83
N VAL A 157 -12.28 7.82 8.95
CA VAL A 157 -12.26 7.09 10.24
C VAL A 157 -10.88 7.10 10.91
N ASP A 158 -9.80 7.05 10.11
CA ASP A 158 -8.43 7.03 10.64
C ASP A 158 -7.82 8.43 10.79
N MET A 159 -8.22 9.40 9.95
CA MET A 159 -7.55 10.70 9.81
C MET A 159 -8.35 11.89 10.33
N ASP A 160 -9.56 11.70 10.83
CA ASP A 160 -10.34 12.79 11.41
C ASP A 160 -9.56 13.49 12.54
N GLY A 161 -9.54 14.83 12.48
CA GLY A 161 -8.79 15.68 13.40
C GLY A 161 -7.27 15.71 13.19
N ARG A 162 -6.71 14.98 12.20
CA ARG A 162 -5.27 14.82 11.98
C ARG A 162 -4.75 15.52 10.74
N LEU A 163 -5.62 15.82 9.78
CA LEU A 163 -5.32 16.58 8.57
C LEU A 163 -6.54 17.41 8.14
N PRO A 164 -6.34 18.51 7.40
CA PRO A 164 -7.44 19.44 7.10
C PRO A 164 -8.41 18.92 6.02
N LEU A 165 -7.96 18.13 5.04
CA LEU A 165 -8.75 17.82 3.84
C LEU A 165 -8.55 16.38 3.35
N ILE A 166 -9.66 15.72 3.01
CA ILE A 166 -9.72 14.47 2.25
C ILE A 166 -10.50 14.76 0.96
N LEU A 167 -9.94 14.44 -0.21
CA LEU A 167 -10.68 14.45 -1.46
C LEU A 167 -11.31 13.08 -1.70
N ASP A 168 -12.64 13.05 -1.85
CA ASP A 168 -13.37 11.83 -2.17
C ASP A 168 -13.43 11.62 -3.68
N GLY A 169 -12.56 10.73 -4.18
CA GLY A 169 -12.49 10.31 -5.58
C GLY A 169 -13.04 8.90 -5.82
N GLY A 170 -13.82 8.35 -4.89
CA GLY A 170 -14.36 7.01 -4.99
C GLY A 170 -13.39 5.91 -4.51
N GLU A 171 -13.67 4.68 -4.88
CA GLU A 171 -12.87 3.52 -4.49
C GLU A 171 -11.61 3.35 -5.34
N SER A 172 -10.52 2.91 -4.71
CA SER A 172 -9.26 2.59 -5.39
C SER A 172 -9.41 1.30 -6.21
N ALA A 173 -9.09 1.36 -7.50
CA ALA A 173 -9.32 0.26 -8.43
C ALA A 173 -8.46 -0.99 -8.17
N VAL A 174 -7.24 -0.82 -7.65
CA VAL A 174 -6.28 -1.91 -7.39
C VAL A 174 -6.45 -2.52 -5.98
N GLY A 175 -6.67 -1.70 -4.97
CA GLY A 175 -6.95 -2.13 -3.60
C GLY A 175 -5.73 -2.46 -2.72
N VAL A 176 -4.55 -2.68 -3.30
CA VAL A 176 -3.28 -2.86 -2.57
C VAL A 176 -2.24 -1.86 -3.05
N GLU A 177 -1.23 -1.57 -2.23
CA GLU A 177 -0.18 -0.60 -2.58
C GLU A 177 0.64 -1.06 -3.79
N SER A 178 1.29 -0.08 -4.44
CA SER A 178 2.16 -0.28 -5.62
C SER A 178 3.25 -1.34 -5.40
N THR A 179 3.64 -2.01 -6.47
CA THR A 179 4.91 -2.75 -6.53
C THR A 179 6.06 -1.77 -6.28
N VAL A 180 7.04 -2.18 -5.47
CA VAL A 180 8.28 -1.42 -5.24
C VAL A 180 9.45 -2.24 -5.76
N VAL A 181 10.20 -1.70 -6.70
CA VAL A 181 11.38 -2.34 -7.29
C VAL A 181 12.60 -1.43 -7.17
N ALA A 182 13.72 -1.96 -6.67
CA ALA A 182 15.02 -1.32 -6.77
C ALA A 182 15.56 -1.58 -8.18
N VAL A 183 15.86 -0.51 -8.91
CA VAL A 183 16.34 -0.59 -10.30
C VAL A 183 17.85 -0.40 -10.42
N THR A 184 18.53 -0.21 -9.30
CA THR A 184 19.98 -0.10 -9.14
C THR A 184 20.59 -1.45 -8.70
N GLY A 185 21.89 -1.61 -8.86
CA GLY A 185 22.59 -2.85 -8.53
C GLY A 185 22.74 -3.80 -9.71
N GLU A 186 23.26 -4.99 -9.45
CA GLU A 186 23.54 -6.00 -10.48
C GLU A 186 22.25 -6.48 -11.16
N HIS A 187 21.22 -6.77 -10.37
CA HIS A 187 19.87 -7.13 -10.82
C HIS A 187 18.81 -6.22 -10.22
N PRO A 188 17.71 -5.95 -10.94
CA PRO A 188 16.54 -5.30 -10.33
C PRO A 188 15.92 -6.22 -9.29
N MET A 189 15.44 -5.62 -8.16
CA MET A 189 14.94 -6.40 -7.03
C MET A 189 13.60 -5.87 -6.54
N ILE A 190 12.59 -6.73 -6.49
CA ILE A 190 11.30 -6.42 -5.87
C ILE A 190 11.49 -6.34 -4.36
N LEU A 191 11.17 -5.18 -3.79
CA LEU A 191 11.19 -4.91 -2.34
C LEU A 191 9.79 -5.04 -1.72
N ARG A 192 8.74 -4.88 -2.53
CA ARG A 192 7.34 -5.08 -2.16
C ARG A 192 6.54 -5.53 -3.38
N PRO A 193 5.87 -6.67 -3.38
CA PRO A 193 5.02 -7.09 -4.49
C PRO A 193 3.74 -6.25 -4.54
N GLY A 194 3.19 -6.06 -5.72
CA GLY A 194 1.97 -5.30 -6.00
C GLY A 194 1.34 -5.74 -7.31
N TYR A 195 0.58 -4.85 -7.94
CA TYR A 195 -0.15 -5.14 -9.16
C TYR A 195 0.76 -5.39 -10.38
N VAL A 196 1.90 -4.68 -10.47
CA VAL A 196 2.91 -4.97 -11.50
C VAL A 196 3.74 -6.15 -11.02
N THR A 197 3.71 -7.25 -11.77
CA THR A 197 4.31 -8.53 -11.36
C THR A 197 5.78 -8.66 -11.80
N LYS A 198 6.47 -9.66 -11.25
CA LYS A 198 7.84 -10.01 -11.63
C LYS A 198 7.93 -10.31 -13.13
N GLU A 199 7.05 -11.15 -13.63
CA GLU A 199 7.01 -11.64 -15.02
C GLU A 199 6.80 -10.48 -16.00
N GLN A 200 5.93 -9.51 -15.65
CA GLN A 200 5.72 -8.31 -16.47
C GLN A 200 6.98 -7.44 -16.54
N MET A 201 7.69 -7.27 -15.43
CA MET A 201 8.94 -6.49 -15.41
C MET A 201 10.06 -7.20 -16.17
N GLU A 202 10.20 -8.52 -16.02
CA GLU A 202 11.16 -9.34 -16.77
C GLU A 202 10.92 -9.26 -18.29
N ALA A 203 9.65 -9.31 -18.71
CA ALA A 203 9.29 -9.17 -20.13
C ALA A 203 9.70 -7.81 -20.72
N VAL A 204 9.63 -6.72 -19.93
CA VAL A 204 10.02 -5.37 -20.34
C VAL A 204 11.54 -5.19 -20.32
N LEU A 205 12.20 -5.71 -19.29
CA LEU A 205 13.64 -5.50 -19.08
C LEU A 205 14.50 -6.45 -19.91
N GLY A 206 14.04 -7.67 -20.17
CA GLY A 206 14.82 -8.73 -20.82
C GLY A 206 15.88 -9.34 -19.90
N GLU A 207 15.72 -9.22 -18.58
CA GLU A 207 16.63 -9.74 -17.56
C GLU A 207 15.85 -10.25 -16.34
N GLU A 208 16.50 -11.09 -15.52
CA GLU A 208 15.90 -11.60 -14.29
C GLU A 208 15.63 -10.48 -13.26
N VAL A 209 14.44 -10.49 -12.66
CA VAL A 209 14.06 -9.62 -11.55
C VAL A 209 14.05 -10.44 -10.26
N LEU A 210 14.89 -10.09 -9.31
CA LEU A 210 14.97 -10.80 -8.04
C LEU A 210 13.82 -10.40 -7.11
N VAL A 211 13.50 -11.29 -6.18
CA VAL A 211 12.52 -11.04 -5.12
C VAL A 211 13.24 -11.03 -3.77
N ASN A 212 13.09 -9.94 -3.01
CA ASN A 212 13.73 -9.84 -1.71
C ASN A 212 13.11 -10.85 -0.72
N HIS A 213 13.94 -11.62 0.00
CA HIS A 213 13.49 -12.64 0.97
C HIS A 213 12.56 -12.08 2.05
N ALA A 214 12.76 -10.84 2.49
CA ALA A 214 11.94 -10.18 3.51
C ALA A 214 10.47 -9.93 3.07
N ILE A 215 10.12 -10.26 1.83
CA ILE A 215 8.72 -10.20 1.36
C ILE A 215 7.87 -11.27 2.05
N LEU A 216 8.41 -12.47 2.20
CA LEU A 216 7.71 -13.65 2.74
C LEU A 216 8.17 -14.02 4.15
N GLU A 217 9.31 -13.50 4.59
CA GLU A 217 9.93 -13.78 5.87
C GLU A 217 10.07 -12.51 6.71
N LYS A 218 10.25 -12.67 8.01
CA LYS A 218 10.60 -11.54 8.89
C LYS A 218 12.01 -11.06 8.56
N LEU A 219 12.22 -9.74 8.60
CA LEU A 219 13.56 -9.16 8.60
C LEU A 219 14.37 -9.74 9.76
N LYS A 220 15.63 -10.09 9.48
CA LYS A 220 16.58 -10.49 10.51
C LYS A 220 16.99 -9.28 11.35
N ASP A 221 17.40 -9.54 12.61
CA ASP A 221 17.89 -8.48 13.49
C ASP A 221 19.08 -7.75 12.85
N GLY A 222 18.98 -6.42 12.77
CA GLY A 222 20.02 -5.55 12.17
C GLY A 222 19.84 -5.25 10.68
N GLU A 223 18.88 -5.86 9.98
CA GLU A 223 18.58 -5.50 8.58
C GLU A 223 17.85 -4.16 8.47
N VAL A 224 18.30 -3.31 7.52
CA VAL A 224 17.70 -2.01 7.24
C VAL A 224 16.53 -2.15 6.28
N ALA A 225 15.38 -1.60 6.65
CA ALA A 225 14.20 -1.56 5.77
C ALA A 225 14.45 -0.60 4.59
N ARG A 226 14.55 -1.12 3.37
CA ARG A 226 14.77 -0.35 2.13
C ARG A 226 13.48 0.06 1.42
N SER A 227 12.33 -0.36 1.91
CA SER A 227 11.01 0.06 1.42
C SER A 227 10.02 0.15 2.58
N PRO A 228 8.91 0.90 2.40
CA PRO A 228 7.81 0.88 3.36
C PRO A 228 7.37 -0.54 3.66
N VAL A 229 6.95 -0.82 4.93
CA VAL A 229 6.31 -2.10 5.34
C VAL A 229 7.24 -3.26 5.67
N MET A 230 8.57 -3.12 5.59
CA MET A 230 9.46 -4.25 5.89
C MET A 230 9.63 -4.54 7.39
N LYS A 231 9.44 -3.55 8.29
CA LYS A 231 9.93 -3.61 9.68
C LYS A 231 8.90 -3.94 10.76
N TYR A 232 7.62 -3.61 10.60
CA TYR A 232 6.62 -3.69 11.67
C TYR A 232 5.42 -4.57 11.30
N LYS A 233 4.58 -4.92 12.31
CA LYS A 233 3.24 -5.47 12.06
C LYS A 233 2.44 -4.43 11.27
N HIS A 234 1.98 -4.81 10.11
CA HIS A 234 1.24 -3.93 9.18
C HIS A 234 -0.06 -4.59 8.75
N TYR A 235 -1.02 -3.77 8.32
CA TYR A 235 -2.30 -4.21 7.76
C TYR A 235 -3.17 -5.03 8.71
N ALA A 236 -2.86 -5.02 10.00
CA ALA A 236 -3.54 -5.88 10.94
C ALA A 236 -4.89 -5.26 11.36
N PRO A 237 -5.99 -6.01 11.21
CA PRO A 237 -7.22 -5.72 11.93
C PRO A 237 -7.00 -5.89 13.44
N LYS A 238 -8.01 -5.53 14.25
CA LYS A 238 -7.99 -5.79 15.69
C LYS A 238 -8.05 -7.29 15.99
N ALA A 239 -8.74 -8.04 15.12
CA ALA A 239 -8.84 -9.49 15.21
C ALA A 239 -7.48 -10.18 15.06
N ASP A 240 -7.34 -11.32 15.71
CA ASP A 240 -6.21 -12.21 15.53
C ASP A 240 -6.40 -13.05 14.26
N VAL A 241 -5.62 -12.76 13.22
CA VAL A 241 -5.66 -13.47 11.93
C VAL A 241 -4.69 -14.64 11.95
N THR A 242 -5.14 -15.79 11.42
CA THR A 242 -4.32 -16.98 11.12
C THR A 242 -4.63 -17.44 9.71
N ILE A 243 -3.60 -17.64 8.89
CA ILE A 243 -3.74 -18.19 7.54
C ILE A 243 -3.76 -19.70 7.64
N LEU A 244 -4.76 -20.33 7.04
CA LEU A 244 -4.86 -21.78 6.92
C LEU A 244 -4.51 -22.18 5.48
N LYS A 245 -3.47 -23.00 5.33
CA LYS A 245 -2.97 -23.47 4.04
C LYS A 245 -3.34 -24.94 3.86
N GLY A 246 -4.21 -25.23 2.91
CA GLY A 246 -4.70 -26.58 2.61
C GLY A 246 -5.92 -26.54 1.68
N SER A 247 -6.56 -27.69 1.52
CA SER A 247 -7.81 -27.79 0.75
C SER A 247 -8.97 -27.06 1.43
N PHE A 248 -10.04 -26.77 0.69
CA PHE A 248 -11.24 -26.16 1.28
C PHE A 248 -11.85 -27.06 2.38
N ASP A 249 -11.90 -28.37 2.16
CA ASP A 249 -12.44 -29.29 3.17
C ASP A 249 -11.63 -29.25 4.47
N ALA A 250 -10.31 -29.27 4.39
CA ALA A 250 -9.44 -29.20 5.56
C ALA A 250 -9.57 -27.84 6.28
N TYR A 251 -9.68 -26.74 5.52
CA TYR A 251 -9.94 -25.40 6.03
C TYR A 251 -11.27 -25.34 6.79
N ARG A 252 -12.37 -25.83 6.19
CA ARG A 252 -13.70 -25.91 6.82
C ARG A 252 -13.68 -26.73 8.09
N ASP A 253 -13.08 -27.91 8.04
CA ASP A 253 -13.03 -28.85 9.18
C ASP A 253 -12.20 -28.27 10.34
N TYR A 254 -11.10 -27.57 10.03
CA TYR A 254 -10.32 -26.83 11.03
C TYR A 254 -11.16 -25.74 11.72
N ILE A 255 -11.88 -24.94 10.93
CA ILE A 255 -12.76 -23.91 11.48
C ILE A 255 -13.88 -24.52 12.34
N ALA A 256 -14.48 -25.65 11.92
CA ALA A 256 -15.50 -26.33 12.69
C ALA A 256 -14.99 -26.77 14.07
N ALA A 257 -13.74 -27.25 14.13
CA ALA A 257 -13.10 -27.67 15.38
C ALA A 257 -12.73 -26.46 16.29
N HIS A 258 -12.63 -25.25 15.74
CA HIS A 258 -12.25 -24.01 16.46
C HIS A 258 -13.36 -22.95 16.48
N ALA A 259 -14.60 -23.33 16.13
CA ALA A 259 -15.73 -22.42 16.11
C ALA A 259 -16.06 -21.91 17.53
N GLY A 260 -16.45 -20.62 17.63
CA GLY A 260 -16.78 -19.99 18.89
C GLY A 260 -17.21 -18.54 18.73
N ASP A 261 -17.50 -17.87 19.82
CA ASP A 261 -17.91 -16.47 19.82
C ASP A 261 -16.82 -15.55 19.26
N GLY A 262 -17.16 -14.76 18.24
CA GLY A 262 -16.25 -13.83 17.59
C GLY A 262 -15.27 -14.47 16.61
N VAL A 263 -15.41 -15.76 16.28
CA VAL A 263 -14.66 -16.45 15.23
C VAL A 263 -15.30 -16.16 13.87
N TRP A 264 -14.49 -15.74 12.91
CA TRP A 264 -14.87 -15.44 11.53
C TRP A 264 -13.99 -16.16 10.54
N ALA A 265 -14.52 -16.44 9.37
CA ALA A 265 -13.80 -16.96 8.23
C ALA A 265 -13.56 -15.85 7.19
N LEU A 266 -12.34 -15.80 6.65
CA LEU A 266 -11.98 -15.00 5.48
C LEU A 266 -11.70 -15.98 4.34
N CYS A 267 -12.63 -16.08 3.37
CA CYS A 267 -12.69 -17.15 2.39
C CYS A 267 -12.69 -16.63 0.95
N PHE A 268 -12.79 -17.53 -0.02
CA PHE A 268 -13.01 -17.18 -1.42
C PHE A 268 -14.50 -17.15 -1.77
N ASP A 269 -14.82 -16.53 -2.91
CA ASP A 269 -16.19 -16.38 -3.40
C ASP A 269 -16.91 -17.74 -3.52
N GLY A 270 -18.12 -17.82 -2.93
CA GLY A 270 -18.96 -19.02 -2.96
C GLY A 270 -18.68 -20.04 -1.87
N GLU A 271 -17.66 -19.83 -1.03
CA GLU A 271 -17.37 -20.71 0.12
C GLU A 271 -18.18 -20.33 1.38
N GLU A 272 -18.70 -19.10 1.46
CA GLU A 272 -19.26 -18.51 2.69
C GLU A 272 -20.41 -19.36 3.28
N ALA A 273 -21.32 -19.83 2.42
CA ALA A 273 -22.48 -20.60 2.85
C ALA A 273 -22.17 -22.00 3.36
N GLN A 274 -20.94 -22.48 3.13
CA GLN A 274 -20.50 -23.84 3.49
C GLN A 274 -19.70 -23.84 4.82
N LEU A 275 -19.47 -22.66 5.41
CA LEU A 275 -18.64 -22.51 6.61
C LEU A 275 -19.48 -22.48 7.89
N PRO A 276 -19.00 -23.06 8.99
CA PRO A 276 -19.75 -23.18 10.25
C PRO A 276 -19.73 -21.90 11.11
N VAL A 277 -19.10 -20.83 10.64
CA VAL A 277 -18.98 -19.54 11.33
C VAL A 277 -19.33 -18.41 10.34
N PRO A 278 -19.61 -17.20 10.81
CA PRO A 278 -19.75 -16.05 9.91
C PRO A 278 -18.52 -15.90 9.03
N ALA A 279 -18.76 -15.63 7.74
CA ALA A 279 -17.71 -15.58 6.73
C ALA A 279 -17.82 -14.33 5.86
N ILE A 280 -16.69 -13.87 5.35
CA ILE A 280 -16.58 -12.81 4.35
C ILE A 280 -15.62 -13.28 3.27
N SER A 281 -16.02 -13.12 2.01
CA SER A 281 -15.12 -13.35 0.88
C SER A 281 -14.22 -12.15 0.64
N TYR A 282 -12.96 -12.43 0.23
CA TYR A 282 -12.05 -11.41 -0.25
C TYR A 282 -11.75 -11.52 -1.75
N GLY A 283 -12.50 -12.34 -2.49
CA GLY A 283 -12.41 -12.47 -3.93
C GLY A 283 -12.44 -13.92 -4.42
N LYS A 284 -12.33 -14.08 -5.72
CA LYS A 284 -12.38 -15.40 -6.36
C LYS A 284 -11.03 -16.11 -6.23
N GLU A 285 -11.05 -17.40 -5.85
CA GLU A 285 -9.84 -18.22 -5.73
C GLU A 285 -8.99 -18.18 -7.01
N GLY A 286 -7.70 -17.80 -6.86
CA GLY A 286 -6.75 -17.70 -7.96
C GLY A 286 -6.91 -16.46 -8.84
N ASP A 287 -7.87 -15.58 -8.55
CA ASP A 287 -7.96 -14.26 -9.18
C ASP A 287 -7.33 -13.19 -8.28
N GLY A 288 -6.01 -13.08 -8.36
CA GLY A 288 -5.26 -12.12 -7.54
C GLY A 288 -5.71 -10.67 -7.71
N ILE A 289 -6.36 -10.30 -8.82
CA ILE A 289 -6.89 -8.95 -9.04
C ILE A 289 -8.10 -8.72 -8.13
N SER A 290 -9.08 -9.63 -8.13
CA SER A 290 -10.25 -9.52 -7.25
C SER A 290 -9.87 -9.61 -5.78
N GLU A 291 -8.94 -10.51 -5.44
CA GLU A 291 -8.40 -10.67 -4.09
C GLU A 291 -7.72 -9.37 -3.60
N ALA A 292 -6.87 -8.76 -4.43
CA ALA A 292 -6.18 -7.52 -4.11
C ALA A 292 -7.14 -6.34 -3.92
N HIS A 293 -8.16 -6.24 -4.79
CA HIS A 293 -9.18 -5.18 -4.72
C HIS A 293 -9.93 -5.18 -3.39
N ASN A 294 -10.28 -6.36 -2.88
CA ASN A 294 -11.16 -6.50 -1.72
C ASN A 294 -10.42 -6.60 -0.39
N LEU A 295 -9.16 -7.06 -0.36
CA LEU A 295 -8.46 -7.46 0.87
C LEU A 295 -8.58 -6.44 2.01
N PHE A 296 -8.21 -5.20 1.78
CA PHE A 296 -8.20 -4.19 2.86
C PHE A 296 -9.60 -3.79 3.29
N THR A 297 -10.55 -3.74 2.37
CA THR A 297 -11.96 -3.46 2.66
C THR A 297 -12.53 -4.52 3.60
N VAL A 298 -12.30 -5.81 3.31
CA VAL A 298 -12.82 -6.90 4.15
C VAL A 298 -12.10 -7.00 5.50
N LEU A 299 -10.80 -6.71 5.58
CA LEU A 299 -10.09 -6.65 6.86
C LEU A 299 -10.65 -5.54 7.76
N ARG A 300 -11.03 -4.39 7.20
CA ARG A 300 -11.72 -3.32 7.94
C ARG A 300 -13.14 -3.69 8.30
N GLU A 301 -13.84 -4.44 7.44
CA GLU A 301 -15.19 -4.91 7.72
C GLU A 301 -15.21 -5.92 8.88
N LEU A 302 -14.25 -6.81 8.98
CA LEU A 302 -14.08 -7.71 10.12
C LEU A 302 -13.96 -6.95 11.45
N ASP A 303 -13.24 -5.82 11.47
CA ASP A 303 -13.17 -4.93 12.63
C ASP A 303 -14.53 -4.30 12.98
N ARG A 304 -15.28 -3.84 11.97
CA ARG A 304 -16.63 -3.26 12.15
C ARG A 304 -17.63 -4.29 12.65
N LYS A 305 -17.48 -5.54 12.27
CA LYS A 305 -18.32 -6.66 12.71
C LYS A 305 -17.90 -7.24 14.06
N GLY A 306 -16.81 -6.75 14.65
CA GLY A 306 -16.34 -7.17 15.98
C GLY A 306 -15.71 -8.55 15.99
N ALA A 307 -15.12 -8.99 14.87
CA ALA A 307 -14.34 -10.23 14.80
C ALA A 307 -13.21 -10.21 15.85
N LYS A 308 -13.03 -11.32 16.57
CA LYS A 308 -11.95 -11.52 17.55
C LYS A 308 -10.86 -12.42 16.99
N THR A 309 -11.25 -13.48 16.28
CA THR A 309 -10.37 -14.44 15.63
C THR A 309 -10.81 -14.65 14.20
N VAL A 310 -9.86 -14.60 13.26
CA VAL A 310 -10.11 -14.77 11.83
C VAL A 310 -9.23 -15.88 11.28
N TYR A 311 -9.85 -16.88 10.68
CA TYR A 311 -9.17 -17.91 9.91
C TYR A 311 -9.29 -17.57 8.42
N ALA A 312 -8.16 -17.34 7.76
CA ALA A 312 -8.12 -16.91 6.38
C ALA A 312 -7.66 -18.04 5.44
N ARG A 313 -8.36 -18.20 4.32
CA ARG A 313 -7.87 -19.04 3.21
C ARG A 313 -6.53 -18.47 2.72
N CYS A 314 -5.61 -19.34 2.36
CA CYS A 314 -4.31 -18.96 1.84
C CYS A 314 -4.41 -18.62 0.35
N PRO A 315 -4.10 -17.38 -0.09
CA PRO A 315 -4.03 -17.06 -1.51
C PRO A 315 -2.80 -17.72 -2.15
N LEU A 316 -2.75 -17.73 -3.49
CA LEU A 316 -1.57 -18.14 -4.23
C LEU A 316 -0.39 -17.19 -3.94
N SER A 317 0.83 -17.66 -4.18
CA SER A 317 2.07 -16.89 -3.91
C SER A 317 2.79 -16.43 -5.19
N ASP A 318 2.07 -16.32 -6.29
CA ASP A 318 2.56 -15.88 -7.60
C ASP A 318 1.71 -14.74 -8.17
N GLY A 319 2.17 -14.11 -9.25
CA GLY A 319 1.48 -13.02 -9.91
C GLY A 319 1.04 -11.91 -8.94
N VAL A 320 -0.20 -11.42 -9.11
CA VAL A 320 -0.81 -10.42 -8.22
C VAL A 320 -1.17 -11.01 -6.86
N SER A 321 -1.51 -12.31 -6.78
CA SER A 321 -1.81 -13.00 -5.51
C SER A 321 -0.61 -12.98 -4.54
N MET A 322 0.63 -12.89 -5.04
CA MET A 322 1.82 -12.67 -4.18
C MET A 322 1.68 -11.39 -3.35
N ALA A 323 1.10 -10.32 -3.92
CA ALA A 323 0.86 -9.09 -3.18
C ALA A 323 -0.20 -9.28 -2.09
N VAL A 324 -1.25 -10.02 -2.37
CA VAL A 324 -2.31 -10.39 -1.41
C VAL A 324 -1.71 -11.21 -0.27
N TYR A 325 -0.98 -12.27 -0.61
CA TYR A 325 -0.29 -13.10 0.38
C TYR A 325 0.66 -12.29 1.28
N ASN A 326 1.46 -11.39 0.69
CA ASN A 326 2.38 -10.53 1.44
C ASN A 326 1.66 -9.63 2.46
N ARG A 327 0.47 -9.07 2.13
CA ARG A 327 -0.32 -8.25 3.06
C ARG A 327 -0.97 -9.11 4.12
N LEU A 328 -1.54 -10.24 3.72
CA LEU A 328 -2.27 -11.13 4.62
C LEU A 328 -1.34 -11.79 5.65
N ILE A 329 -0.13 -12.23 5.24
CA ILE A 329 0.85 -12.83 6.17
C ILE A 329 1.34 -11.81 7.20
N ARG A 330 1.44 -10.52 6.84
CA ARG A 330 1.77 -9.45 7.78
C ARG A 330 0.61 -9.10 8.71
N ALA A 331 -0.63 -9.10 8.20
CA ALA A 331 -1.83 -8.97 9.03
C ALA A 331 -1.92 -10.12 10.05
N ALA A 332 -1.55 -11.33 9.63
CA ALA A 332 -1.49 -12.53 10.47
C ALA A 332 -0.26 -12.60 11.39
N ALA A 333 0.63 -11.58 11.38
CA ALA A 333 1.91 -11.63 12.12
C ALA A 333 2.72 -12.91 11.84
N PHE A 334 2.69 -13.37 10.59
CA PHE A 334 3.33 -14.60 10.08
C PHE A 334 2.79 -15.91 10.69
N ARG A 335 1.54 -15.91 11.19
CA ARG A 335 0.87 -17.13 11.65
C ARG A 335 0.25 -17.85 10.46
N VAL A 336 0.87 -18.97 10.08
CA VAL A 336 0.39 -19.88 9.04
C VAL A 336 0.31 -21.28 9.62
N VAL A 337 -0.81 -21.96 9.39
CA VAL A 337 -1.05 -23.35 9.81
C VAL A 337 -1.34 -24.17 8.56
N GLU A 338 -0.63 -25.27 8.37
CA GLU A 338 -0.96 -26.25 7.34
C GLU A 338 -2.05 -27.19 7.85
N VAL A 339 -3.14 -27.32 7.09
CA VAL A 339 -4.33 -28.09 7.44
C VAL A 339 -4.64 -29.16 6.40
#